data_9350be852ea085a12d98e68f06306b5a
#
_entry.id   9350be852ea085a12d98e68f06306b5a
#
_cell.length_a   1.000
_cell.length_b   1.000
_cell.length_c   1.000
_cell.angle_alpha   90.00
_cell.angle_beta   90.00
_cell.angle_gamma   90.00
#
_symmetry.space_group_name_H-M   'P 1'
#
loop_
_entity.id
_entity.type
_entity.pdbx_description
1 polymer ?
#
loop_
_entity_poly.entity_id
_entity_poly.type
_entity_poly.pdbx_seq_one_letter_code
_entity_poly.pdbx_strand_id
1 'polypeptide(L)'
;MKPDIWRFIGILFLSSLVGIISDHFSLCLIAGLLLFIWWQYREFSKIIFWLKKRKVATSPSQTGLVDELCREIDYLRDRNKSRKEKLSRYLRRFQEGTGALPDAVIILGSQGEIEWANVKAHEYIGVLWPKDAGLRLSNLVRFPKLVKYLNSIESGLEKSLQVTSPVNIKLVLEIRISPYGETQKLLIARDITEISRTNQIHKDFIANASHELRTPLTVISGYLEGFVDDP
;
A
#
# COMPACT_ATOMS: atom_id res chain seq x y z
N MET A 1 16.84 43.60 -20.76
CA MET A 1 16.88 42.98 -22.09
C MET A 1 17.68 41.70 -21.99
N LYS A 2 17.21 40.60 -22.62
CA LYS A 2 17.84 39.28 -22.48
C LYS A 2 19.21 39.25 -23.15
N PRO A 3 20.26 38.67 -22.56
CA PRO A 3 21.63 38.69 -23.09
C PRO A 3 21.76 38.07 -24.49
N ASP A 4 20.83 37.16 -24.84
CA ASP A 4 20.83 36.50 -26.16
C ASP A 4 20.46 37.48 -27.30
N ILE A 5 19.65 38.51 -27.04
CA ILE A 5 19.31 39.56 -28.00
C ILE A 5 20.52 40.41 -28.33
N TRP A 6 21.32 40.76 -27.32
CA TRP A 6 22.56 41.54 -27.51
C TRP A 6 23.59 40.76 -28.29
N ARG A 7 23.72 39.47 -28.09
CA ARG A 7 24.60 38.58 -28.87
C ARG A 7 24.18 38.48 -30.32
N PHE A 8 22.85 38.32 -30.58
CA PHE A 8 22.28 38.32 -31.94
C PHE A 8 22.58 39.63 -32.67
N ILE A 9 22.31 40.78 -32.05
CA ILE A 9 22.59 42.11 -32.59
C ILE A 9 24.09 42.29 -32.86
N GLY A 10 24.95 41.82 -31.94
CA GLY A 10 26.40 41.89 -32.10
C GLY A 10 26.94 41.09 -33.29
N ILE A 11 26.41 39.86 -33.51
CA ILE A 11 26.80 39.01 -34.63
C ILE A 11 26.31 39.63 -35.95
N LEU A 12 25.06 40.14 -36.02
CA LEU A 12 24.53 40.82 -37.15
C LEU A 12 25.31 42.09 -37.52
N PHE A 13 25.66 42.90 -36.53
CA PHE A 13 26.43 44.10 -36.72
C PHE A 13 27.86 43.80 -37.26
N LEU A 14 28.53 42.79 -36.64
CA LEU A 14 29.85 42.38 -37.05
C LEU A 14 29.86 41.79 -38.48
N SER A 15 28.88 40.93 -38.82
CA SER A 15 28.75 40.35 -40.17
C SER A 15 28.44 41.38 -41.23
N SER A 16 27.63 42.41 -40.91
CA SER A 16 27.33 43.54 -41.76
C SER A 16 28.59 44.41 -42.03
N LEU A 17 29.38 44.71 -40.99
CA LEU A 17 30.59 45.48 -41.10
C LEU A 17 31.63 44.80 -42.01
N VAL A 18 31.85 43.49 -41.79
CA VAL A 18 32.75 42.68 -42.62
C VAL A 18 32.24 42.59 -44.09
N GLY A 19 30.90 42.48 -44.28
CA GLY A 19 30.30 42.43 -45.61
C GLY A 19 30.49 43.70 -46.43
N ILE A 20 30.51 44.87 -45.77
CA ILE A 20 30.76 46.15 -46.40
C ILE A 20 32.23 46.27 -46.85
N ILE A 21 33.16 45.76 -46.02
CA ILE A 21 34.61 45.83 -46.32
C ILE A 21 35.00 44.85 -47.45
N SER A 22 34.33 43.72 -47.56
CA SER A 22 34.68 42.64 -48.51
C SER A 22 33.89 42.66 -49.84
N ASP A 23 33.04 43.65 -50.07
CA ASP A 23 32.13 43.75 -51.26
C ASP A 23 31.17 42.54 -51.43
N HIS A 24 31.07 41.67 -50.44
CA HIS A 24 30.24 40.45 -50.48
C HIS A 24 29.23 40.44 -49.35
N PHE A 25 28.46 41.50 -49.20
CA PHE A 25 27.54 41.72 -48.08
C PHE A 25 26.57 40.57 -47.82
N SER A 26 25.94 40.01 -48.90
CA SER A 26 24.96 38.91 -48.75
C SER A 26 25.60 37.61 -48.21
N LEU A 27 26.79 37.25 -48.64
CA LEU A 27 27.49 36.06 -48.18
C LEU A 27 27.94 36.18 -46.72
N CYS A 28 28.46 37.34 -46.31
CA CYS A 28 28.84 37.57 -44.92
C CYS A 28 27.64 37.54 -43.94
N LEU A 29 26.48 38.03 -44.38
CA LEU A 29 25.27 38.04 -43.58
C LEU A 29 24.72 36.62 -43.41
N ILE A 30 24.71 35.81 -44.48
CA ILE A 30 24.31 34.40 -44.42
C ILE A 30 25.25 33.61 -43.52
N ALA A 31 26.58 33.82 -43.63
CA ALA A 31 27.56 33.16 -42.76
C ALA A 31 27.36 33.52 -41.30
N GLY A 32 27.08 34.79 -40.97
CA GLY A 32 26.76 35.21 -39.58
C GLY A 32 25.49 34.57 -39.05
N LEU A 33 24.42 34.45 -39.83
CA LEU A 33 23.20 33.75 -39.45
C LEU A 33 23.43 32.26 -39.23
N LEU A 34 24.15 31.59 -40.12
CA LEU A 34 24.49 30.17 -39.94
C LEU A 34 25.31 29.91 -38.66
N LEU A 35 26.25 30.77 -38.36
CA LEU A 35 27.08 30.72 -37.16
C LEU A 35 26.23 30.90 -35.91
N PHE A 36 25.26 31.82 -35.93
CA PHE A 36 24.31 32.02 -34.84
C PHE A 36 23.42 30.79 -34.63
N ILE A 37 22.85 30.22 -35.73
CA ILE A 37 22.02 29.02 -35.68
C ILE A 37 22.81 27.82 -35.13
N TRP A 38 24.05 27.63 -35.58
CA TRP A 38 24.94 26.59 -35.10
C TRP A 38 25.26 26.73 -33.61
N TRP A 39 25.55 27.96 -33.14
CA TRP A 39 25.77 28.23 -31.73
C TRP A 39 24.51 27.93 -30.90
N GLN A 40 23.32 28.35 -31.35
CA GLN A 40 22.06 28.09 -30.70
C GLN A 40 21.75 26.57 -30.60
N TYR A 41 21.98 25.84 -31.70
CA TYR A 41 21.84 24.39 -31.73
C TYR A 41 22.75 23.68 -30.72
N ARG A 42 23.98 24.15 -30.61
CA ARG A 42 24.95 23.62 -29.63
C ARG A 42 24.49 23.84 -28.19
N GLU A 43 23.95 24.99 -27.86
CA GLU A 43 23.36 25.23 -26.53
C GLU A 43 22.14 24.34 -26.24
N PHE A 44 21.22 24.19 -27.19
CA PHE A 44 20.10 23.27 -27.08
C PHE A 44 20.55 21.81 -26.89
N SER A 45 21.56 21.39 -27.61
CA SER A 45 22.11 20.02 -27.49
C SER A 45 22.64 19.72 -26.09
N LYS A 46 23.24 20.69 -25.42
CA LYS A 46 23.70 20.57 -24.02
C LYS A 46 22.51 20.31 -23.07
N ILE A 47 21.39 20.98 -23.29
CA ILE A 47 20.17 20.82 -22.48
C ILE A 47 19.56 19.45 -22.69
N ILE A 48 19.43 19.00 -23.94
CA ILE A 48 18.90 17.67 -24.26
C ILE A 48 19.79 16.59 -23.64
N PHE A 49 21.09 16.74 -23.69
CA PHE A 49 22.03 15.84 -23.05
C PHE A 49 21.88 15.82 -21.53
N TRP A 50 21.74 16.99 -20.91
CA TRP A 50 21.49 17.12 -19.47
C TRP A 50 20.16 16.51 -19.04
N LEU A 51 19.08 16.74 -19.83
CA LEU A 51 17.77 16.12 -19.58
C LEU A 51 17.82 14.59 -19.63
N LYS A 52 18.58 14.00 -20.59
CA LYS A 52 18.77 12.56 -20.72
C LYS A 52 19.63 11.97 -19.60
N LYS A 53 20.63 12.70 -19.14
CA LYS A 53 21.58 12.24 -18.14
C LYS A 53 21.07 12.54 -16.73
N ARG A 54 20.21 11.66 -16.21
CA ARG A 54 19.48 11.75 -14.92
C ARG A 54 20.32 12.09 -13.68
N LYS A 55 21.66 12.16 -13.77
CA LYS A 55 22.60 12.27 -12.62
C LYS A 55 23.43 13.55 -12.56
N VAL A 56 23.26 14.49 -13.47
CA VAL A 56 24.05 15.73 -13.44
C VAL A 56 23.32 16.76 -12.60
N ALA A 57 23.90 17.09 -11.46
CA ALA A 57 23.29 17.93 -10.43
C ALA A 57 23.29 19.44 -10.75
N THR A 58 23.96 19.89 -11.80
CA THR A 58 24.11 21.31 -12.13
C THR A 58 23.58 21.61 -13.52
N SER A 59 22.72 22.64 -13.62
CA SER A 59 22.23 23.17 -14.89
C SER A 59 23.38 23.60 -15.80
N PRO A 60 23.37 23.25 -17.09
CA PRO A 60 24.44 23.57 -18.02
C PRO A 60 24.53 25.04 -18.43
N SER A 61 23.51 25.84 -18.13
CA SER A 61 23.42 27.24 -18.55
C SER A 61 23.35 28.16 -17.33
N GLN A 62 24.08 29.27 -17.41
CA GLN A 62 24.13 30.28 -16.34
C GLN A 62 23.44 31.61 -16.74
N THR A 63 22.87 31.72 -17.95
CA THR A 63 22.27 32.95 -18.44
C THR A 63 21.19 32.72 -19.49
N GLY A 64 20.14 33.55 -19.48
CA GLY A 64 19.09 33.60 -20.52
C GLY A 64 17.83 32.83 -20.24
N LEU A 65 16.98 32.65 -21.26
CA LEU A 65 15.71 31.92 -21.24
C LEU A 65 15.87 30.45 -20.85
N VAL A 66 16.98 29.89 -21.22
CA VAL A 66 17.34 28.50 -20.97
C VAL A 66 17.58 28.22 -19.50
N ASP A 67 18.19 29.18 -18.79
CA ASP A 67 18.42 29.06 -17.36
C ASP A 67 17.12 29.08 -16.55
N GLU A 68 16.15 29.89 -16.98
CA GLU A 68 14.82 29.93 -16.38
C GLU A 68 14.07 28.59 -16.56
N LEU A 69 14.12 28.00 -17.76
CA LEU A 69 13.56 26.68 -18.04
C LEU A 69 14.27 25.57 -17.23
N CYS A 70 15.59 25.61 -17.14
CA CYS A 70 16.35 24.62 -16.35
C CYS A 70 15.99 24.71 -14.86
N ARG A 71 15.86 25.90 -14.29
CA ARG A 71 15.42 26.09 -12.90
C ARG A 71 14.02 25.54 -12.66
N GLU A 72 13.08 25.79 -13.57
CA GLU A 72 11.72 25.27 -13.45
C GLU A 72 11.68 23.73 -13.53
N ILE A 73 12.49 23.14 -14.42
CA ILE A 73 12.63 21.68 -14.52
C ILE A 73 13.25 21.10 -13.23
N ASP A 74 14.27 21.71 -12.67
CA ASP A 74 14.88 21.26 -11.42
C ASP A 74 13.90 21.39 -10.25
N TYR A 75 13.17 22.50 -10.16
CA TYR A 75 12.10 22.68 -9.16
C TYR A 75 11.03 21.57 -9.27
N LEU A 76 10.57 21.26 -10.49
CA LEU A 76 9.59 20.19 -10.71
C LEU A 76 10.13 18.80 -10.37
N ARG A 77 11.41 18.55 -10.67
CA ARG A 77 12.10 17.30 -10.31
C ARG A 77 12.22 17.14 -8.80
N ASP A 78 12.64 18.17 -8.09
CA ASP A 78 12.79 18.15 -6.63
C ASP A 78 11.43 17.99 -5.94
N ARG A 79 10.40 18.67 -6.46
CA ARG A 79 9.03 18.52 -5.98
C ARG A 79 8.51 17.09 -6.19
N ASN A 80 8.74 16.49 -7.36
CA ASN A 80 8.36 15.12 -7.64
C ASN A 80 9.14 14.11 -6.78
N LYS A 81 10.45 14.32 -6.57
CA LYS A 81 11.28 13.51 -5.69
C LYS A 81 10.77 13.57 -4.25
N SER A 82 10.53 14.77 -3.74
CA SER A 82 9.98 14.99 -2.41
C SER A 82 8.60 14.33 -2.22
N ARG A 83 7.72 14.42 -3.23
CA ARG A 83 6.42 13.72 -3.21
C ARG A 83 6.56 12.20 -3.15
N LYS A 84 7.45 11.63 -3.98
CA LYS A 84 7.73 10.18 -3.97
C LYS A 84 8.31 9.72 -2.63
N GLU A 85 9.23 10.49 -2.05
CA GLU A 85 9.81 10.18 -0.74
C GLU A 85 8.77 10.25 0.39
N LYS A 86 7.86 11.25 0.34
CA LYS A 86 6.74 11.34 1.28
C LYS A 86 5.83 10.14 1.15
N LEU A 87 5.41 9.79 -0.07
CA LEU A 87 4.54 8.63 -0.32
C LEU A 87 5.19 7.32 0.15
N SER A 88 6.48 7.12 -0.16
CA SER A 88 7.23 5.94 0.30
C SER A 88 7.29 5.87 1.83
N ARG A 89 7.47 7.01 2.51
CA ARG A 89 7.45 7.06 3.99
C ARG A 89 6.07 6.73 4.56
N TYR A 90 4.98 7.21 3.95
CA TYR A 90 3.62 6.87 4.37
C TYR A 90 3.33 5.39 4.20
N LEU A 91 3.68 4.81 3.03
CA LEU A 91 3.51 3.39 2.77
C LEU A 91 4.31 2.52 3.76
N ARG A 92 5.56 2.90 4.02
CA ARG A 92 6.39 2.20 5.00
C ARG A 92 5.80 2.25 6.40
N ARG A 93 5.37 3.43 6.87
CA ARG A 93 4.71 3.58 8.18
C ARG A 93 3.42 2.77 8.26
N PHE A 94 2.65 2.73 7.19
CA PHE A 94 1.45 1.91 7.12
C PHE A 94 1.78 0.41 7.24
N GLN A 95 2.80 -0.06 6.51
CA GLN A 95 3.26 -1.45 6.59
C GLN A 95 3.82 -1.80 7.97
N GLU A 96 4.63 -0.92 8.56
CA GLU A 96 5.18 -1.11 9.92
C GLU A 96 4.05 -1.13 10.97
N GLY A 97 3.10 -0.20 10.89
CA GLY A 97 1.96 -0.13 11.81
C GLY A 97 1.04 -1.34 11.71
N THR A 98 0.71 -1.76 10.49
CA THR A 98 -0.14 -2.95 10.29
C THR A 98 0.58 -4.26 10.58
N GLY A 99 1.91 -4.30 10.40
CA GLY A 99 2.74 -5.44 10.79
C GLY A 99 2.85 -5.65 12.31
N ALA A 100 2.70 -4.57 13.09
CA ALA A 100 2.72 -4.61 14.56
C ALA A 100 1.37 -5.08 15.16
N LEU A 101 0.30 -5.16 14.37
CA LEU A 101 -0.99 -5.67 14.86
C LEU A 101 -0.88 -7.15 15.19
N PRO A 102 -1.38 -7.59 16.37
CA PRO A 102 -1.40 -8.99 16.73
C PRO A 102 -2.41 -9.80 15.92
N ASP A 103 -3.40 -9.14 15.33
CA ASP A 103 -4.49 -9.74 14.56
C ASP A 103 -4.10 -9.84 13.07
N ALA A 104 -4.54 -10.90 12.40
CA ALA A 104 -4.48 -10.98 10.95
C ALA A 104 -5.52 -10.06 10.32
N VAL A 105 -5.09 -9.25 9.35
CA VAL A 105 -5.95 -8.30 8.64
C VAL A 105 -5.86 -8.55 7.15
N ILE A 106 -7.01 -8.72 6.49
CA ILE A 106 -7.11 -8.93 5.04
C ILE A 106 -8.18 -7.98 4.50
N ILE A 107 -7.85 -7.23 3.45
CA ILE A 107 -8.81 -6.44 2.68
C ILE A 107 -9.22 -7.27 1.47
N LEU A 108 -10.51 -7.46 1.35
CA LEU A 108 -11.14 -8.20 0.24
C LEU A 108 -11.91 -7.23 -0.64
N GLY A 109 -11.81 -7.39 -1.94
CA GLY A 109 -12.64 -6.68 -2.91
C GLY A 109 -14.07 -7.23 -2.97
N SER A 110 -14.86 -6.66 -3.87
CA SER A 110 -16.30 -6.97 -3.99
C SER A 110 -16.61 -8.44 -4.28
N GLN A 111 -15.73 -9.13 -5.00
CA GLN A 111 -15.86 -10.54 -5.36
C GLN A 111 -15.13 -11.49 -4.39
N GLY A 112 -14.61 -10.97 -3.27
CA GLY A 112 -13.84 -11.72 -2.28
C GLY A 112 -12.39 -11.99 -2.70
N GLU A 113 -11.86 -11.23 -3.65
CA GLU A 113 -10.45 -11.22 -4.05
C GLU A 113 -9.61 -10.47 -3.02
N ILE A 114 -8.40 -10.96 -2.78
CA ILE A 114 -7.45 -10.37 -1.84
C ILE A 114 -6.83 -9.13 -2.47
N GLU A 115 -7.11 -7.95 -1.92
CA GLU A 115 -6.48 -6.70 -2.32
C GLU A 115 -5.24 -6.39 -1.48
N TRP A 116 -5.31 -6.72 -0.19
CA TRP A 116 -4.21 -6.50 0.72
C TRP A 116 -4.28 -7.44 1.93
N ALA A 117 -3.11 -7.79 2.50
CA ALA A 117 -3.03 -8.56 3.73
C ALA A 117 -1.76 -8.20 4.52
N ASN A 118 -1.83 -8.24 5.86
CA ASN A 118 -0.68 -8.04 6.72
C ASN A 118 0.12 -9.35 6.92
N VAL A 119 1.26 -9.27 7.62
CA VAL A 119 2.13 -10.41 7.90
C VAL A 119 1.41 -11.51 8.71
N LYS A 120 0.55 -11.12 9.66
CA LYS A 120 -0.21 -12.07 10.49
C LYS A 120 -1.23 -12.89 9.70
N ALA A 121 -1.73 -12.37 8.58
CA ALA A 121 -2.59 -13.13 7.67
C ALA A 121 -1.88 -14.36 7.09
N HIS A 122 -0.56 -14.28 6.86
CA HIS A 122 0.23 -15.44 6.47
C HIS A 122 0.35 -16.47 7.60
N GLU A 123 0.67 -16.02 8.81
CA GLU A 123 0.85 -16.90 9.97
C GLU A 123 -0.45 -17.62 10.37
N TYR A 124 -1.60 -16.94 10.29
CA TYR A 124 -2.89 -17.44 10.80
C TYR A 124 -3.74 -18.12 9.74
N ILE A 125 -3.72 -17.62 8.50
CA ILE A 125 -4.63 -18.04 7.43
C ILE A 125 -3.87 -18.62 6.22
N GLY A 126 -2.56 -18.31 6.08
CA GLY A 126 -1.73 -18.76 4.97
C GLY A 126 -1.76 -17.84 3.75
N VAL A 127 -2.29 -16.62 3.87
CA VAL A 127 -2.36 -15.65 2.78
C VAL A 127 -1.04 -14.90 2.66
N LEU A 128 -0.36 -15.01 1.52
CA LEU A 128 0.91 -14.34 1.20
C LEU A 128 0.66 -13.11 0.31
N TRP A 129 0.68 -11.94 0.88
CA TRP A 129 0.64 -10.71 0.10
C TRP A 129 2.07 -10.21 -0.20
N PRO A 130 2.41 -9.73 -1.41
CA PRO A 130 1.54 -9.49 -2.57
C PRO A 130 1.33 -10.68 -3.53
N LYS A 131 1.85 -11.87 -3.23
CA LYS A 131 1.83 -13.04 -4.13
C LYS A 131 0.40 -13.49 -4.46
N ASP A 132 -0.48 -13.47 -3.47
CA ASP A 132 -1.85 -13.96 -3.58
C ASP A 132 -2.86 -12.82 -3.91
N ALA A 133 -2.35 -11.63 -4.26
CA ALA A 133 -3.20 -10.50 -4.65
C ALA A 133 -4.05 -10.85 -5.88
N GLY A 134 -5.33 -10.49 -5.85
CA GLY A 134 -6.31 -10.80 -6.89
C GLY A 134 -6.88 -12.22 -6.86
N LEU A 135 -6.36 -13.12 -6.04
CA LEU A 135 -6.97 -14.45 -5.85
C LEU A 135 -8.15 -14.36 -4.90
N ARG A 136 -9.19 -15.15 -5.14
CA ARG A 136 -10.31 -15.24 -4.21
C ARG A 136 -9.87 -15.97 -2.94
N LEU A 137 -10.19 -15.40 -1.76
CA LEU A 137 -9.87 -16.01 -0.48
C LEU A 137 -10.45 -17.42 -0.35
N SER A 138 -11.65 -17.67 -0.88
CA SER A 138 -12.31 -18.98 -0.89
C SER A 138 -11.52 -20.08 -1.63
N ASN A 139 -10.64 -19.72 -2.56
CA ASN A 139 -9.83 -20.68 -3.31
C ASN A 139 -8.57 -21.08 -2.54
N LEU A 140 -8.03 -20.17 -1.73
CA LEU A 140 -6.86 -20.41 -0.89
C LEU A 140 -7.25 -21.15 0.39
N VAL A 141 -8.32 -20.70 1.03
CA VAL A 141 -8.78 -21.22 2.32
C VAL A 141 -10.06 -22.03 2.10
N ARG A 142 -9.89 -23.36 1.96
CA ARG A 142 -11.00 -24.29 1.72
C ARG A 142 -11.79 -24.59 3.01
N PHE A 143 -12.29 -23.57 3.66
CA PHE A 143 -13.14 -23.67 4.86
C PHE A 143 -14.62 -23.45 4.47
N PRO A 144 -15.46 -24.48 4.43
CA PRO A 144 -16.88 -24.31 4.08
C PRO A 144 -17.62 -23.32 4.98
N LYS A 145 -17.25 -23.26 6.28
CA LYS A 145 -17.82 -22.32 7.23
C LYS A 145 -17.46 -20.86 6.90
N LEU A 146 -16.22 -20.61 6.47
CA LEU A 146 -15.77 -19.27 6.08
C LEU A 146 -16.44 -18.81 4.79
N VAL A 147 -16.56 -19.70 3.80
CA VAL A 147 -17.24 -19.39 2.53
C VAL A 147 -18.72 -19.05 2.78
N LYS A 148 -19.42 -19.82 3.61
CA LYS A 148 -20.79 -19.51 4.02
C LYS A 148 -20.88 -18.19 4.75
N TYR A 149 -19.92 -17.91 5.63
CA TYR A 149 -19.85 -16.66 6.39
C TYR A 149 -19.60 -15.45 5.49
N LEU A 150 -18.67 -15.54 4.52
CA LEU A 150 -18.42 -14.49 3.52
C LEU A 150 -19.69 -14.12 2.73
N ASN A 151 -20.52 -15.11 2.39
CA ASN A 151 -21.75 -14.91 1.64
C ASN A 151 -22.92 -14.43 2.53
N SER A 152 -22.89 -14.70 3.84
CA SER A 152 -23.95 -14.31 4.76
C SER A 152 -23.89 -12.86 5.25
N ILE A 153 -22.77 -12.17 5.04
CA ILE A 153 -22.56 -10.77 5.46
C ILE A 153 -23.49 -9.80 4.72
N GLU A 154 -23.93 -10.16 3.52
CA GLU A 154 -24.95 -9.39 2.78
C GLU A 154 -26.29 -9.30 3.53
N SER A 155 -26.49 -10.13 4.55
CA SER A 155 -27.73 -10.20 5.36
C SER A 155 -27.64 -9.41 6.69
N GLY A 156 -26.57 -8.62 6.93
CA GLY A 156 -26.45 -7.70 8.09
C GLY A 156 -26.24 -8.37 9.46
N LEU A 157 -25.95 -9.66 9.52
CA LEU A 157 -25.67 -10.39 10.75
C LEU A 157 -24.16 -10.37 11.04
N GLU A 158 -23.72 -9.43 11.85
CA GLU A 158 -22.37 -9.39 12.44
C GLU A 158 -22.18 -10.54 13.46
N LYS A 159 -22.04 -11.76 13.00
CA LYS A 159 -21.64 -12.88 13.86
C LYS A 159 -20.18 -13.17 13.62
N SER A 160 -19.38 -13.19 14.70
CA SER A 160 -18.00 -13.71 14.60
C SER A 160 -18.04 -15.22 14.35
N LEU A 161 -17.09 -15.70 13.56
CA LEU A 161 -16.93 -17.11 13.25
C LEU A 161 -15.67 -17.65 13.95
N GLN A 162 -15.82 -18.64 14.82
CA GLN A 162 -14.69 -19.34 15.42
C GLN A 162 -14.29 -20.54 14.56
N VAL A 163 -13.02 -20.60 14.19
CA VAL A 163 -12.43 -21.67 13.39
C VAL A 163 -11.02 -22.00 13.84
N THR A 164 -10.59 -23.21 13.62
CA THR A 164 -9.18 -23.59 13.78
C THR A 164 -8.37 -23.04 12.60
N SER A 165 -7.17 -22.54 12.84
CA SER A 165 -6.29 -22.04 11.77
C SER A 165 -5.99 -23.13 10.74
N PRO A 166 -6.04 -22.80 9.43
CA PRO A 166 -5.65 -23.74 8.38
C PRO A 166 -4.15 -24.02 8.33
N VAL A 167 -3.35 -23.11 8.88
CA VAL A 167 -1.88 -23.21 8.91
C VAL A 167 -1.39 -23.92 10.17
N ASN A 168 -2.02 -23.61 11.31
CA ASN A 168 -1.63 -24.16 12.60
C ASN A 168 -2.85 -24.65 13.40
N ILE A 169 -3.00 -25.96 13.43
CA ILE A 169 -4.14 -26.64 14.10
C ILE A 169 -4.29 -26.31 15.60
N LYS A 170 -3.20 -25.82 16.25
CA LYS A 170 -3.24 -25.43 17.65
C LYS A 170 -3.86 -24.07 17.91
N LEU A 171 -4.03 -23.25 16.87
CA LEU A 171 -4.59 -21.91 16.98
C LEU A 171 -6.10 -21.93 16.72
N VAL A 172 -6.85 -21.31 17.62
CA VAL A 172 -8.28 -21.03 17.44
C VAL A 172 -8.43 -19.56 17.09
N LEU A 173 -9.02 -19.30 15.93
CA LEU A 173 -9.19 -17.96 15.40
C LEU A 173 -10.64 -17.52 15.51
N GLU A 174 -10.87 -16.30 15.94
CA GLU A 174 -12.14 -15.58 15.78
C GLU A 174 -12.05 -14.70 14.56
N ILE A 175 -12.84 -14.99 13.53
CA ILE A 175 -12.90 -14.24 12.28
C ILE A 175 -14.10 -13.32 12.33
N ARG A 176 -13.87 -12.03 12.07
CA ARG A 176 -14.89 -11.01 11.87
C ARG A 176 -14.70 -10.38 10.50
N ILE A 177 -15.81 -10.11 9.81
CA ILE A 177 -15.80 -9.43 8.53
C ILE A 177 -16.75 -8.26 8.64
N SER A 178 -16.26 -7.08 8.26
CA SER A 178 -17.03 -5.84 8.26
C SER A 178 -16.93 -5.15 6.90
N PRO A 179 -17.95 -4.37 6.49
CA PRO A 179 -17.85 -3.53 5.31
C PRO A 179 -16.69 -2.54 5.45
N TYR A 180 -15.98 -2.30 4.36
CA TYR A 180 -14.87 -1.35 4.27
C TYR A 180 -14.93 -0.60 2.94
N GLY A 181 -14.79 0.74 2.97
CA GLY A 181 -14.91 1.54 1.76
C GLY A 181 -16.30 1.43 1.10
N GLU A 182 -16.36 1.54 -0.22
CA GLU A 182 -17.63 1.50 -0.97
C GLU A 182 -18.12 0.06 -1.25
N THR A 183 -17.18 -0.85 -1.58
CA THR A 183 -17.53 -2.22 -2.01
C THR A 183 -16.63 -3.29 -1.38
N GLN A 184 -15.66 -2.89 -0.59
CA GLN A 184 -14.65 -3.77 0.02
C GLN A 184 -15.16 -4.37 1.32
N LYS A 185 -14.51 -5.45 1.76
CA LYS A 185 -14.76 -6.11 3.05
C LYS A 185 -13.42 -6.21 3.80
N LEU A 186 -13.45 -5.89 5.09
CA LEU A 186 -12.32 -6.03 5.99
C LEU A 186 -12.49 -7.32 6.81
N LEU A 187 -11.58 -8.27 6.63
CA LEU A 187 -11.52 -9.48 7.42
C LEU A 187 -10.43 -9.31 8.50
N ILE A 188 -10.84 -9.52 9.75
CA ILE A 188 -9.92 -9.56 10.90
C ILE A 188 -10.01 -10.94 11.52
N ALA A 189 -8.84 -11.60 11.70
CA ALA A 189 -8.76 -12.87 12.42
C ALA A 189 -7.88 -12.68 13.66
N ARG A 190 -8.49 -12.89 14.82
CA ARG A 190 -7.86 -12.78 16.15
C ARG A 190 -7.56 -14.16 16.68
N ASP A 191 -6.39 -14.34 17.27
CA ASP A 191 -6.06 -15.52 18.05
C ASP A 191 -6.81 -15.48 19.40
N ILE A 192 -7.70 -16.44 19.60
CA ILE A 192 -8.47 -16.62 20.84
C ILE A 192 -8.14 -17.95 21.52
N THR A 193 -6.98 -18.54 21.24
CA THR A 193 -6.62 -19.87 21.71
C THR A 193 -6.68 -19.97 23.22
N GLU A 194 -6.06 -19.02 23.94
CA GLU A 194 -6.07 -19.00 25.42
C GLU A 194 -7.48 -18.79 25.99
N ILE A 195 -8.25 -17.89 25.39
CA ILE A 195 -9.65 -17.62 25.79
C ILE A 195 -10.50 -18.87 25.57
N SER A 196 -10.35 -19.51 24.42
CA SER A 196 -11.07 -20.75 24.09
C SER A 196 -10.74 -21.89 25.04
N ARG A 197 -9.44 -22.06 25.39
CA ARG A 197 -8.95 -23.04 26.33
C ARG A 197 -9.52 -22.82 27.72
N THR A 198 -9.46 -21.60 28.24
CA THR A 198 -10.01 -21.25 29.55
C THR A 198 -11.51 -21.50 29.61
N ASN A 199 -12.24 -21.12 28.57
CA ASN A 199 -13.68 -21.37 28.46
C ASN A 199 -13.99 -22.88 28.44
N GLN A 200 -13.16 -23.70 27.78
CA GLN A 200 -13.35 -25.14 27.75
C GLN A 200 -13.10 -25.75 29.14
N ILE A 201 -12.02 -25.36 29.83
CA ILE A 201 -11.74 -25.81 31.20
C ILE A 201 -12.89 -25.46 32.15
N HIS A 202 -13.46 -24.24 32.04
CA HIS A 202 -14.62 -23.84 32.85
C HIS A 202 -15.86 -24.70 32.56
N LYS A 203 -16.15 -24.97 31.27
CA LYS A 203 -17.26 -25.84 30.89
C LYS A 203 -17.10 -27.27 31.45
N ASP A 204 -15.91 -27.82 31.31
CA ASP A 204 -15.58 -29.18 31.81
C ASP A 204 -15.67 -29.24 33.31
N PHE A 205 -15.19 -28.20 34.03
CA PHE A 205 -15.29 -28.08 35.49
C PHE A 205 -16.77 -28.06 35.92
N ILE A 206 -17.61 -27.21 35.31
CA ILE A 206 -19.05 -27.12 35.66
C ILE A 206 -19.74 -28.42 35.35
N ALA A 207 -19.43 -29.08 34.25
CA ALA A 207 -20.03 -30.37 33.88
C ALA A 207 -19.67 -31.44 34.90
N ASN A 208 -18.38 -31.59 35.27
CA ASN A 208 -17.87 -32.53 36.22
C ASN A 208 -18.45 -32.27 37.63
N ALA A 209 -18.41 -31.00 38.11
CA ALA A 209 -19.00 -30.63 39.38
C ALA A 209 -20.48 -30.95 39.47
N SER A 210 -21.24 -30.72 38.37
CA SER A 210 -22.67 -31.05 38.30
C SER A 210 -22.92 -32.55 38.39
N HIS A 211 -22.08 -33.37 37.75
CA HIS A 211 -22.17 -34.82 37.88
C HIS A 211 -21.80 -35.31 39.29
N GLU A 212 -20.72 -34.80 39.87
CA GLU A 212 -20.28 -35.19 41.22
C GLU A 212 -21.27 -34.76 42.32
N LEU A 213 -21.94 -33.62 42.15
CA LEU A 213 -22.97 -33.15 43.10
C LEU A 213 -24.30 -33.86 42.93
N ARG A 214 -24.66 -34.29 41.75
CA ARG A 214 -25.92 -34.98 41.49
C ARG A 214 -26.07 -36.30 42.28
N THR A 215 -24.99 -37.08 42.30
CA THR A 215 -24.98 -38.39 42.98
C THR A 215 -25.30 -38.26 44.47
N PRO A 216 -24.62 -37.46 45.30
CA PRO A 216 -24.96 -37.34 46.73
C PRO A 216 -26.34 -36.70 46.96
N LEU A 217 -26.74 -35.74 46.11
CA LEU A 217 -28.06 -35.13 46.20
C LEU A 217 -29.17 -36.15 45.94
N THR A 218 -29.04 -37.01 44.93
CA THR A 218 -30.00 -38.10 44.66
C THR A 218 -30.09 -39.07 45.85
N VAL A 219 -28.95 -39.40 46.47
CA VAL A 219 -28.95 -40.26 47.67
C VAL A 219 -29.68 -39.58 48.82
N ILE A 220 -29.35 -38.29 49.10
CA ILE A 220 -30.02 -37.53 50.17
C ILE A 220 -31.53 -37.42 49.90
N SER A 221 -31.94 -37.09 48.65
CA SER A 221 -33.34 -37.03 48.30
C SER A 221 -34.09 -38.38 48.50
N GLY A 222 -33.43 -39.48 48.12
CA GLY A 222 -34.03 -40.82 48.31
C GLY A 222 -34.18 -41.18 49.81
N TYR A 223 -33.23 -40.80 50.67
CA TYR A 223 -33.39 -40.97 52.12
C TYR A 223 -34.51 -40.08 52.65
N LEU A 224 -34.63 -38.83 52.26
CA LEU A 224 -35.67 -37.92 52.70
C LEU A 224 -37.08 -38.40 52.25
N GLU A 225 -37.21 -38.87 51.02
CA GLU A 225 -38.44 -39.44 50.52
C GLU A 225 -38.85 -40.70 51.34
N GLY A 226 -37.86 -41.58 51.66
CA GLY A 226 -38.11 -42.75 52.49
C GLY A 226 -38.57 -42.44 53.94
N PHE A 227 -38.18 -41.27 54.49
CA PHE A 227 -38.67 -40.82 55.79
C PHE A 227 -40.03 -40.16 55.74
N VAL A 228 -40.50 -39.70 54.60
CA VAL A 228 -41.84 -39.10 54.46
C VAL A 228 -42.92 -40.17 54.24
N ASP A 229 -42.50 -41.27 53.60
CA ASP A 229 -43.47 -42.37 53.27
C ASP A 229 -43.61 -43.46 54.37
N ASP A 230 -42.82 -43.35 55.50
CA ASP A 230 -42.97 -44.29 56.64
C ASP A 230 -43.79 -43.63 57.77
N PRO A 231 -45.05 -44.00 58.02
CA PRO A 231 -45.94 -43.40 59.00
C PRO A 231 -45.66 -43.85 60.44
#